data_3968ff8f26a18bba551a32879af04078
#
_entry.id   3968ff8f26a18bba551a32879af04078
#
_cell.length_a   1.000
_cell.length_b   1.000
_cell.length_c   1.000
_cell.angle_alpha   90.00
_cell.angle_beta   90.00
_cell.angle_gamma   90.00
#
_symmetry.space_group_name_H-M   'P 1'
#
loop_
_entity.id
_entity.type
_entity.pdbx_description
1 polymer ?
#
loop_
_entity_poly.entity_id
_entity_poly.type
_entity_poly.pdbx_seq_one_letter_code
_entity_poly.pdbx_strand_id
1 'polypeptide(L)'
;LYTGVKSTYVPFKGTGELVTAILGKHITGGMSYVPLALQQKARMRMLAVALDQRHPAFPDVPTFKELGYKWVDGAYRGVAVPKSTPLETRKKVSDLFAELNKDPDILKWMAEGGFEVVDIPYDKNEAFMKARSKEYMEIAKLMGLLKK
;
A
#
# COMPACT_ATOMS: atom_id res chain seq x y z
N LEU A 1 14.47 9.68 3.89
CA LEU A 1 15.48 8.62 3.78
C LEU A 1 15.96 8.46 2.34
N TYR A 2 15.06 8.15 1.41
CA TYR A 2 15.42 7.89 0.00
C TYR A 2 15.61 9.16 -0.84
N THR A 3 14.99 10.26 -0.43
CA THR A 3 14.97 11.51 -1.22
C THR A 3 15.95 12.58 -0.75
N GLY A 4 16.56 12.41 0.44
CA GLY A 4 17.36 13.45 1.07
C GLY A 4 16.59 14.70 1.51
N VAL A 5 15.29 14.76 1.29
CA VAL A 5 14.45 15.89 1.68
C VAL A 5 14.30 15.92 3.20
N LYS A 6 14.63 17.05 3.79
CA LYS A 6 14.38 17.30 5.22
C LYS A 6 12.90 17.65 5.40
N SER A 7 12.17 16.82 6.13
CA SER A 7 10.75 17.03 6.45
C SER A 7 10.45 16.62 7.87
N THR A 8 9.43 17.23 8.46
CA THR A 8 8.90 16.80 9.75
C THR A 8 7.82 15.75 9.51
N TYR A 9 8.00 14.56 10.07
CA TYR A 9 7.02 13.50 10.02
C TYR A 9 5.91 13.75 11.05
N VAL A 10 4.66 13.82 10.57
CA VAL A 10 3.46 13.97 11.41
C VAL A 10 2.59 12.73 11.21
N PRO A 11 2.47 11.83 12.19
CA PRO A 11 1.62 10.66 12.09
C PRO A 11 0.14 11.01 12.26
N PHE A 12 -0.72 10.38 11.47
CA PHE A 12 -2.18 10.47 11.57
C PHE A 12 -2.76 9.09 11.89
N LYS A 13 -3.85 9.05 12.66
CA LYS A 13 -4.53 7.80 13.02
C LYS A 13 -5.26 7.16 11.83
N GLY A 14 -5.58 7.95 10.81
CA GLY A 14 -6.26 7.46 9.62
C GLY A 14 -6.28 8.46 8.48
N THR A 15 -6.77 8.00 7.33
CA THR A 15 -6.83 8.79 6.10
C THR A 15 -7.74 10.01 6.18
N GLY A 16 -8.81 9.96 6.98
CA GLY A 16 -9.71 11.09 7.18
C GLY A 16 -9.03 12.31 7.81
N GLU A 17 -8.26 12.09 8.89
CA GLU A 17 -7.48 13.14 9.53
C GLU A 17 -6.41 13.72 8.60
N LEU A 18 -5.73 12.85 7.85
CA LEU A 18 -4.74 13.24 6.85
C LEU A 18 -5.34 14.15 5.77
N VAL A 19 -6.49 13.77 5.21
CA VAL A 19 -7.22 14.58 4.21
C VAL A 19 -7.56 15.95 4.76
N THR A 20 -8.13 16.00 5.96
CA THR A 20 -8.47 17.26 6.64
C THR A 20 -7.25 18.16 6.81
N ALA A 21 -6.12 17.58 7.24
CA ALA A 21 -4.88 18.33 7.44
C ALA A 21 -4.29 18.88 6.13
N ILE A 22 -4.35 18.10 5.03
CA ILE A 22 -3.89 18.56 3.71
C ILE A 22 -4.79 19.67 3.19
N LEU A 23 -6.10 19.45 3.19
CA LEU A 23 -7.07 20.41 2.66
C LEU A 23 -7.16 21.69 3.51
N GLY A 24 -6.93 21.57 4.81
CA GLY A 24 -6.80 22.71 5.74
C GLY A 24 -5.44 23.42 5.65
N LYS A 25 -4.53 22.97 4.81
CA LYS A 25 -3.16 23.52 4.65
C LYS A 25 -2.31 23.46 5.93
N HIS A 26 -2.63 22.52 6.83
CA HIS A 26 -1.86 22.30 8.07
C HIS A 26 -0.56 21.52 7.79
N ILE A 27 -0.52 20.76 6.70
CA ILE A 27 0.65 20.05 6.21
C ILE A 27 0.80 20.26 4.70
N THR A 28 2.04 20.20 4.22
CA THR A 28 2.37 20.45 2.80
C THR A 28 1.94 19.30 1.89
N GLY A 29 1.98 18.07 2.38
CA GLY A 29 1.64 16.87 1.63
C GLY A 29 1.59 15.65 2.53
N GLY A 30 1.16 14.52 2.02
CA GLY A 30 1.07 13.28 2.77
C GLY A 30 1.27 12.05 1.91
N MET A 31 1.66 10.96 2.56
CA MET A 31 1.72 9.62 1.97
C MET A 31 0.43 8.88 2.30
N SER A 32 -0.22 8.33 1.29
CA SER A 32 -1.45 7.58 1.45
C SER A 32 -1.63 6.56 0.33
N TYR A 33 -2.85 6.10 0.10
CA TYR A 33 -3.18 5.04 -0.85
C TYR A 33 -3.85 5.61 -2.10
N VAL A 34 -3.68 4.94 -3.24
CA VAL A 34 -4.31 5.30 -4.51
C VAL A 34 -5.83 5.47 -4.40
N PRO A 35 -6.59 4.60 -3.70
CA PRO A 35 -8.03 4.81 -3.50
C PRO A 35 -8.40 6.15 -2.89
N LEU A 36 -7.60 6.65 -1.94
CA LEU A 36 -7.84 7.98 -1.36
C LEU A 36 -7.63 9.08 -2.39
N ALA A 37 -6.55 9.00 -3.15
CA ALA A 37 -6.28 9.98 -4.20
C ALA A 37 -7.37 9.97 -5.29
N LEU A 38 -7.91 8.80 -5.63
CA LEU A 38 -9.02 8.66 -6.57
C LEU A 38 -10.28 9.35 -6.05
N GLN A 39 -10.65 9.11 -4.78
CA GLN A 39 -11.80 9.75 -4.13
C GLN A 39 -11.66 11.28 -4.00
N GLN A 40 -10.43 11.77 -3.84
CA GLN A 40 -10.14 13.20 -3.65
C GLN A 40 -9.58 13.89 -4.90
N LYS A 41 -9.68 13.25 -6.08
CA LYS A 41 -9.08 13.71 -7.35
C LYS A 41 -9.39 15.17 -7.70
N ALA A 42 -10.58 15.66 -7.38
CA ALA A 42 -10.98 17.04 -7.62
C ALA A 42 -10.35 18.05 -6.65
N ARG A 43 -9.82 17.62 -5.52
CA ARG A 43 -9.38 18.48 -4.39
C ARG A 43 -7.91 18.29 -4.04
N MET A 44 -7.30 17.18 -4.43
CA MET A 44 -5.92 16.83 -4.10
C MET A 44 -5.17 16.38 -5.36
N ARG A 45 -3.92 16.74 -5.45
CA ARG A 45 -3.03 16.33 -6.54
C ARG A 45 -2.13 15.21 -6.07
N MET A 46 -2.16 14.07 -6.78
CA MET A 46 -1.16 13.02 -6.64
C MET A 46 0.14 13.45 -7.33
N LEU A 47 1.27 13.30 -6.68
CA LEU A 47 2.57 13.73 -7.18
C LEU A 47 3.41 12.58 -7.70
N ALA A 48 3.33 11.41 -7.07
CA ALA A 48 4.02 10.18 -7.48
C ALA A 48 3.32 8.96 -6.91
N VAL A 49 3.55 7.78 -7.50
CA VAL A 49 3.09 6.48 -7.00
C VAL A 49 4.27 5.56 -6.71
N ALA A 50 4.15 4.75 -5.66
CA ALA A 50 5.16 3.77 -5.27
C ALA A 50 4.92 2.40 -5.93
N LEU A 51 4.68 2.38 -7.24
CA LEU A 51 4.41 1.21 -8.05
C LEU A 51 5.54 0.96 -9.05
N ASP A 52 5.59 -0.24 -9.62
CA ASP A 52 6.51 -0.58 -10.71
C ASP A 52 6.20 0.17 -12.01
N GLN A 53 4.92 0.43 -12.25
CA GLN A 53 4.40 1.16 -13.41
C GLN A 53 3.41 2.22 -12.94
N ARG A 54 3.09 3.19 -13.80
CA ARG A 54 2.06 4.21 -13.51
C ARG A 54 0.70 3.56 -13.30
N HIS A 55 -0.06 4.07 -12.34
CA HIS A 55 -1.40 3.55 -12.08
C HIS A 55 -2.37 3.93 -13.22
N PRO A 56 -3.20 2.99 -13.73
CA PRO A 56 -4.11 3.26 -14.85
C PRO A 56 -5.06 4.44 -14.63
N ALA A 57 -5.54 4.64 -13.41
CA ALA A 57 -6.40 5.78 -13.06
C ALA A 57 -5.67 7.13 -13.03
N PHE A 58 -4.33 7.13 -13.07
CA PHE A 58 -3.46 8.30 -13.01
C PHE A 58 -2.28 8.18 -13.99
N PRO A 59 -2.55 8.11 -15.30
CA PRO A 59 -1.52 7.86 -16.31
C PRO A 59 -0.46 8.97 -16.41
N ASP A 60 -0.79 10.18 -15.98
CA ASP A 60 0.13 11.33 -15.99
C ASP A 60 0.98 11.44 -14.72
N VAL A 61 0.72 10.59 -13.70
CA VAL A 61 1.46 10.60 -12.43
C VAL A 61 2.65 9.66 -12.52
N PRO A 62 3.89 10.14 -12.35
CA PRO A 62 5.08 9.31 -12.44
C PRO A 62 5.19 8.35 -11.25
N THR A 63 5.92 7.26 -11.46
CA THR A 63 6.35 6.39 -10.36
C THR A 63 7.57 6.99 -9.65
N PHE A 64 7.85 6.58 -8.42
CA PHE A 64 9.09 6.94 -7.73
C PHE A 64 10.33 6.45 -8.50
N LYS A 65 10.23 5.30 -9.21
CA LYS A 65 11.32 4.80 -10.07
C LYS A 65 11.63 5.76 -11.22
N GLU A 66 10.61 6.28 -11.92
CA GLU A 66 10.78 7.27 -12.99
C GLU A 66 11.41 8.56 -12.48
N LEU A 67 11.20 8.90 -11.22
CA LEU A 67 11.81 10.05 -10.54
C LEU A 67 13.21 9.77 -9.98
N GLY A 68 13.77 8.57 -10.24
CA GLY A 68 15.12 8.19 -9.81
C GLY A 68 15.19 7.54 -8.42
N TYR A 69 14.07 7.29 -7.76
CA TYR A 69 14.05 6.66 -6.45
C TYR A 69 13.69 5.17 -6.59
N LYS A 70 14.58 4.28 -6.15
CA LYS A 70 14.37 2.82 -6.15
C LYS A 70 13.41 2.40 -5.02
N TRP A 71 12.16 2.84 -5.12
CA TRP A 71 11.16 2.57 -4.11
C TRP A 71 9.85 2.11 -4.75
N VAL A 72 9.44 0.90 -4.38
CA VAL A 72 8.13 0.30 -4.68
C VAL A 72 7.61 -0.26 -3.38
N ASP A 73 6.43 0.17 -2.97
CA ASP A 73 5.79 -0.30 -1.74
C ASP A 73 4.27 -0.10 -1.83
N GLY A 74 3.53 -0.78 -0.96
CA GLY A 74 2.08 -0.67 -0.89
C GLY A 74 1.54 -1.13 0.45
N ALA A 75 0.29 -0.76 0.72
CA ALA A 75 -0.45 -1.31 1.85
C ALA A 75 -1.21 -2.56 1.40
N TYR A 76 -0.72 -3.68 1.83
CA TYR A 76 -1.30 -4.97 1.52
C TYR A 76 -2.50 -5.26 2.42
N ARG A 77 -3.57 -5.77 1.82
CA ARG A 77 -4.73 -6.32 2.53
C ARG A 77 -4.82 -7.80 2.24
N GLY A 78 -5.15 -8.57 3.24
CA GLY A 78 -5.26 -10.03 3.10
C GLY A 78 -6.21 -10.60 4.13
N VAL A 79 -6.51 -11.88 3.99
CA VAL A 79 -7.32 -12.65 4.93
C VAL A 79 -6.39 -13.35 5.92
N ALA A 80 -6.70 -13.22 7.19
CA ALA A 80 -6.00 -13.91 8.26
C ALA A 80 -6.93 -14.92 8.93
N VAL A 81 -6.37 -16.06 9.29
CA VAL A 81 -7.06 -17.10 10.07
C VAL A 81 -6.25 -17.40 11.34
N PRO A 82 -6.87 -17.92 12.41
CA PRO A 82 -6.15 -18.32 13.61
C PRO A 82 -4.97 -19.27 13.29
N LYS A 83 -3.88 -19.15 14.03
CA LYS A 83 -2.70 -20.01 13.84
C LYS A 83 -3.01 -21.51 13.98
N SER A 84 -4.01 -21.85 14.78
CA SER A 84 -4.49 -23.24 15.00
C SER A 84 -5.33 -23.79 13.84
N THR A 85 -5.69 -22.98 12.84
CA THR A 85 -6.49 -23.43 11.69
C THR A 85 -5.75 -24.54 10.94
N PRO A 86 -6.41 -25.72 10.70
CA PRO A 86 -5.80 -26.81 9.97
C PRO A 86 -5.25 -26.40 8.61
N LEU A 87 -4.15 -27.02 8.19
CA LEU A 87 -3.49 -26.69 6.92
C LEU A 87 -4.42 -26.84 5.72
N GLU A 88 -5.23 -27.88 5.70
CA GLU A 88 -6.21 -28.10 4.63
C GLU A 88 -7.20 -26.95 4.50
N THR A 89 -7.72 -26.46 5.63
CA THR A 89 -8.62 -25.29 5.63
C THR A 89 -7.91 -24.04 5.12
N ARG A 90 -6.64 -23.81 5.52
CA ARG A 90 -5.84 -22.70 5.03
C ARG A 90 -5.63 -22.76 3.52
N LYS A 91 -5.39 -23.95 2.97
CA LYS A 91 -5.28 -24.18 1.53
C LYS A 91 -6.58 -23.83 0.82
N LYS A 92 -7.71 -24.40 1.28
CA LYS A 92 -9.02 -24.13 0.68
C LYS A 92 -9.37 -22.63 0.65
N VAL A 93 -9.06 -21.91 1.74
CA VAL A 93 -9.25 -20.45 1.79
C VAL A 93 -8.35 -19.75 0.76
N SER A 94 -7.08 -20.14 0.67
CA SER A 94 -6.14 -19.58 -0.31
C SER A 94 -6.58 -19.83 -1.75
N ASP A 95 -6.99 -21.06 -2.05
CA ASP A 95 -7.45 -21.44 -3.38
C ASP A 95 -8.72 -20.68 -3.80
N LEU A 96 -9.66 -20.49 -2.85
CA LEU A 96 -10.84 -19.66 -3.07
C LEU A 96 -10.47 -18.22 -3.44
N PHE A 97 -9.51 -17.60 -2.72
CA PHE A 97 -9.06 -16.25 -3.05
C PHE A 97 -8.28 -16.19 -4.36
N ALA A 98 -7.53 -17.24 -4.71
CA ALA A 98 -6.86 -17.33 -6.01
C ALA A 98 -7.87 -17.40 -7.18
N GLU A 99 -9.04 -18.02 -6.98
CA GLU A 99 -10.14 -18.01 -7.96
C GLU A 99 -10.81 -16.63 -8.01
N LEU A 100 -11.16 -16.05 -6.85
CA LEU A 100 -11.75 -14.71 -6.77
C LEU A 100 -10.85 -13.64 -7.41
N ASN A 101 -9.53 -13.75 -7.25
CA ASN A 101 -8.56 -12.85 -7.86
C ASN A 101 -8.50 -12.93 -9.40
N LYS A 102 -9.16 -13.91 -10.01
CA LYS A 102 -9.28 -14.05 -11.48
C LYS A 102 -10.67 -13.67 -11.99
N ASP A 103 -11.63 -13.47 -11.10
CA ASP A 103 -12.99 -13.12 -11.46
C ASP A 103 -13.05 -11.73 -12.11
N PRO A 104 -13.57 -11.58 -13.34
CA PRO A 104 -13.59 -10.33 -14.07
C PRO A 104 -14.35 -9.20 -13.35
N ASP A 105 -15.45 -9.54 -12.66
CA ASP A 105 -16.26 -8.54 -11.95
C ASP A 105 -15.53 -8.04 -10.71
N ILE A 106 -14.83 -8.92 -10.00
CA ILE A 106 -14.01 -8.54 -8.85
C ILE A 106 -12.82 -7.70 -9.32
N LEU A 107 -12.11 -8.10 -10.37
CA LEU A 107 -11.00 -7.34 -10.93
C LEU A 107 -11.45 -5.94 -11.36
N LYS A 108 -12.59 -5.84 -12.04
CA LYS A 108 -13.19 -4.57 -12.44
C LYS A 108 -13.51 -3.69 -11.23
N TRP A 109 -14.21 -4.25 -10.24
CA TRP A 109 -14.55 -3.53 -9.02
C TRP A 109 -13.32 -3.04 -8.24
N MET A 110 -12.29 -3.87 -8.13
CA MET A 110 -11.02 -3.50 -7.50
C MET A 110 -10.33 -2.36 -8.25
N ALA A 111 -10.25 -2.45 -9.58
CA ALA A 111 -9.65 -1.41 -10.42
C ALA A 111 -10.40 -0.07 -10.34
N GLU A 112 -11.74 -0.09 -10.35
CA GLU A 112 -12.58 1.10 -10.16
C GLU A 112 -12.36 1.76 -8.79
N GLY A 113 -12.09 0.96 -7.76
CA GLY A 113 -11.72 1.43 -6.42
C GLY A 113 -10.27 1.90 -6.29
N GLY A 114 -9.45 1.78 -7.34
CA GLY A 114 -8.02 2.12 -7.31
C GLY A 114 -7.15 1.09 -6.58
N PHE A 115 -7.61 -0.15 -6.49
CA PHE A 115 -6.86 -1.27 -5.91
C PHE A 115 -6.20 -2.12 -6.99
N GLU A 116 -5.01 -2.60 -6.71
CA GLU A 116 -4.35 -3.67 -7.47
C GLU A 116 -4.51 -5.01 -6.75
N VAL A 117 -4.82 -6.04 -7.52
CA VAL A 117 -4.90 -7.41 -6.99
C VAL A 117 -3.53 -8.04 -7.08
N VAL A 118 -3.05 -8.57 -5.95
CA VAL A 118 -1.80 -9.34 -5.84
C VAL A 118 -2.14 -10.71 -5.29
N ASP A 119 -1.83 -11.75 -6.05
CA ASP A 119 -2.05 -13.13 -5.62
C ASP A 119 -0.81 -13.68 -4.90
N ILE A 120 -0.93 -13.85 -3.58
CA ILE A 120 0.12 -14.41 -2.74
C ILE A 120 -0.44 -15.66 -2.06
N PRO A 121 -0.17 -16.86 -2.60
CA PRO A 121 -0.71 -18.09 -2.07
C PRO A 121 -0.14 -18.41 -0.67
N TYR A 122 -0.84 -19.26 0.07
CA TYR A 122 -0.56 -19.54 1.49
C TYR A 122 0.88 -20.01 1.74
N ASP A 123 1.48 -20.76 0.82
CA ASP A 123 2.86 -21.29 0.92
C ASP A 123 3.93 -20.21 0.68
N LYS A 124 3.59 -19.10 0.02
CA LYS A 124 4.46 -17.96 -0.21
C LYS A 124 4.27 -16.84 0.81
N ASN A 125 3.13 -16.84 1.50
CA ASN A 125 2.75 -15.75 2.42
C ASN A 125 3.75 -15.57 3.56
N GLU A 126 4.27 -16.64 4.17
CA GLU A 126 5.23 -16.53 5.27
C GLU A 126 6.53 -15.84 4.82
N ALA A 127 7.06 -16.20 3.66
CA ALA A 127 8.26 -15.59 3.10
C ALA A 127 8.02 -14.12 2.77
N PHE A 128 6.87 -13.81 2.17
CA PHE A 128 6.45 -12.44 1.87
C PHE A 128 6.36 -11.60 3.14
N MET A 129 5.67 -12.08 4.18
CA MET A 129 5.52 -11.35 5.45
C MET A 129 6.85 -11.16 6.17
N LYS A 130 7.75 -12.14 6.14
CA LYS A 130 9.11 -12.01 6.71
C LYS A 130 9.92 -10.94 5.98
N ALA A 131 9.86 -10.90 4.65
CA ALA A 131 10.57 -9.90 3.86
C ALA A 131 10.05 -8.48 4.15
N ARG A 132 8.72 -8.28 4.16
CA ARG A 132 8.11 -7.00 4.51
C ARG A 132 8.43 -6.56 5.94
N SER A 133 8.33 -7.48 6.90
CA SER A 133 8.65 -7.21 8.31
C SER A 133 10.10 -6.75 8.47
N LYS A 134 11.04 -7.41 7.80
CA LYS A 134 12.46 -7.02 7.84
C LYS A 134 12.66 -5.59 7.31
N GLU A 135 12.07 -5.27 6.16
CA GLU A 135 12.17 -3.95 5.55
C GLU A 135 11.57 -2.85 6.45
N TYR A 136 10.36 -3.07 6.99
CA TYR A 136 9.74 -2.10 7.89
C TYR A 136 10.50 -1.92 9.20
N MET A 137 11.12 -2.99 9.72
CA MET A 137 11.99 -2.89 10.89
C MET A 137 13.23 -2.05 10.62
N GLU A 138 13.84 -2.18 9.44
CA GLU A 138 14.98 -1.36 9.03
C GLU A 138 14.58 0.13 8.92
N ILE A 139 13.44 0.40 8.28
CA ILE A 139 12.90 1.77 8.17
C ILE A 139 12.60 2.34 9.57
N ALA A 140 11.94 1.57 10.44
CA ALA A 140 11.63 1.99 11.80
C ALA A 140 12.88 2.33 12.63
N LYS A 141 13.97 1.56 12.46
CA LYS A 141 15.27 1.87 13.06
C LYS A 141 15.82 3.21 12.58
N LEU A 142 15.81 3.41 11.25
CA LEU A 142 16.31 4.65 10.64
C LEU A 142 15.48 5.88 11.06
N MET A 143 14.20 5.69 11.34
CA MET A 143 13.30 6.74 11.85
C MET A 143 13.37 6.95 13.36
N GLY A 144 14.14 6.12 14.10
CA GLY A 144 14.21 6.19 15.55
C GLY A 144 12.93 5.78 16.27
N LEU A 145 12.04 5.02 15.61
CA LEU A 145 10.76 4.59 16.17
C LEU A 145 10.86 3.33 17.03
N LEU A 146 11.97 2.60 16.94
CA LEU A 146 12.19 1.45 17.81
C LEU A 146 12.75 1.93 19.14
N LYS A 147 12.05 1.61 20.22
CA LYS A 147 12.62 1.73 21.57
C LYS A 147 13.83 0.80 21.67
N LYS A 148 14.92 1.34 22.24
CA LYS A 148 16.08 0.54 22.63
C LYS A 148 15.68 -0.51 23.67
#